data_470bd80b02b6a6e8a235488f370ad27b
#
_entry.id   470bd80b02b6a6e8a235488f370ad27b
#
_cell.length_a   1.000
_cell.length_b   1.000
_cell.length_c   1.000
_cell.angle_alpha   90.00
_cell.angle_beta   90.00
_cell.angle_gamma   90.00
#
_symmetry.space_group_name_H-M   'P 1'
#
loop_
_entity.id
_entity.type
_entity.pdbx_description
1 polymer ?
#
loop_
_entity_poly.entity_id
_entity_poly.type
_entity_poly.pdbx_seq_one_letter_code
_entity_poly.pdbx_strand_id
1 'polypeptide(L)'
;FRTQAPTFVAHHLGIHTLMSTVDPLILDTCSRLFTEQCSPAVVNTAEDGDWPVELWTAIEAAGLSLAWVPEKYGGVDGSLADGFAIARAAAAHAAPVPLAETLLAGWLLAEAGLNCPTGPMSVATTVLTLDSEQRLNGSAKRIAFAAKSEHLAVLACTQRDSLCAVLVPCSGLNISPHQNLAGESAGDTAFTNSIPTAVINCRPDQSARLSQMGAVMRSQQIAGALAHVLGQCIEYAGDRQQFGRPIGRFQAVQHNLAMLAGEAAAASSAADAAVRAIERHGLDDPRTRIAVAS
;
A
#
# COMPACT_ATOMS: atom_id res chain seq x y z
N PHE A 1 14.50 -23.51 23.35
CA PHE A 1 13.45 -23.98 22.43
C PHE A 1 13.52 -23.08 21.20
N ARG A 2 13.97 -23.60 20.06
CA ARG A 2 14.04 -22.89 18.78
C ARG A 2 12.63 -22.82 18.20
N THR A 3 12.06 -21.63 18.13
CA THR A 3 10.86 -21.32 17.37
C THR A 3 11.20 -21.41 15.88
N GLN A 4 10.71 -22.43 15.21
CA GLN A 4 10.62 -22.43 13.75
C GLN A 4 9.49 -21.46 13.37
N ALA A 5 9.81 -20.47 12.56
CA ALA A 5 8.86 -19.51 11.99
C ALA A 5 7.76 -20.24 11.19
N PRO A 6 6.55 -19.71 11.13
CA PRO A 6 5.39 -20.36 10.53
C PRO A 6 5.40 -20.32 9.00
N THR A 7 6.28 -21.12 8.39
CA THR A 7 6.25 -21.40 6.94
C THR A 7 5.04 -22.25 6.55
N PHE A 8 4.26 -22.71 7.53
CA PHE A 8 3.21 -23.72 7.33
C PHE A 8 1.83 -23.17 6.93
N VAL A 9 1.53 -21.91 7.19
CA VAL A 9 0.19 -21.35 6.99
C VAL A 9 -0.04 -20.85 5.54
N ALA A 10 1.01 -20.40 4.86
CA ALA A 10 0.91 -19.92 3.48
C ALA A 10 0.54 -21.04 2.47
N HIS A 11 0.88 -22.29 2.77
CA HIS A 11 0.67 -23.41 1.86
C HIS A 11 -0.75 -24.02 1.87
N HIS A 12 -1.60 -23.70 2.84
CA HIS A 12 -2.89 -24.40 3.02
C HIS A 12 -4.14 -23.56 2.69
N LEU A 13 -4.00 -22.27 2.43
CA LEU A 13 -5.13 -21.39 2.13
C LEU A 13 -5.05 -20.85 0.69
N GLY A 14 -5.18 -21.68 -0.33
CA GLY A 14 -5.56 -21.23 -1.69
C GLY A 14 -4.88 -19.98 -2.28
N ILE A 15 -3.74 -19.54 -1.73
CA ILE A 15 -2.97 -18.35 -2.17
C ILE A 15 -2.37 -18.57 -3.57
N HIS A 16 -2.55 -19.76 -4.14
CA HIS A 16 -1.95 -20.16 -5.41
C HIS A 16 -2.44 -19.44 -6.68
N THR A 17 -3.50 -18.63 -6.62
CA THR A 17 -4.12 -18.15 -7.87
C THR A 17 -3.54 -16.82 -8.38
N LEU A 18 -3.00 -15.95 -7.50
CA LEU A 18 -2.22 -14.77 -7.91
C LEU A 18 -0.77 -15.09 -8.26
N MET A 19 -0.23 -16.12 -7.63
CA MET A 19 1.21 -16.46 -7.70
C MET A 19 1.72 -16.84 -9.09
N SER A 20 0.86 -16.94 -10.12
CA SER A 20 1.32 -17.26 -11.49
C SER A 20 1.86 -16.04 -12.26
N THR A 21 1.63 -14.82 -11.76
CA THR A 21 2.07 -13.58 -12.41
C THR A 21 3.09 -12.78 -11.58
N VAL A 22 3.19 -13.00 -10.27
CA VAL A 22 4.15 -12.34 -9.38
C VAL A 22 5.49 -13.06 -9.43
N ASP A 23 6.58 -12.29 -9.48
CA ASP A 23 7.94 -12.85 -9.43
C ASP A 23 8.17 -13.53 -8.06
N PRO A 24 8.52 -14.84 -8.04
CA PRO A 24 8.80 -15.56 -6.79
C PRO A 24 9.93 -14.93 -5.97
N LEU A 25 10.89 -14.28 -6.60
CA LEU A 25 12.00 -13.59 -5.92
C LEU A 25 11.49 -12.40 -5.10
N ILE A 26 10.49 -11.68 -5.60
CA ILE A 26 9.86 -10.56 -4.88
C ILE A 26 9.14 -11.09 -3.63
N LEU A 27 8.39 -12.20 -3.75
CA LEU A 27 7.69 -12.80 -2.62
C LEU A 27 8.67 -13.25 -1.52
N ASP A 28 9.77 -13.91 -1.89
CA ASP A 28 10.81 -14.36 -0.97
C ASP A 28 11.48 -13.16 -0.28
N THR A 29 11.85 -12.13 -1.07
CA THR A 29 12.46 -10.90 -0.56
C THR A 29 11.53 -10.19 0.43
N CYS A 30 10.26 -10.02 0.11
CA CYS A 30 9.27 -9.42 1.00
C CYS A 30 9.10 -10.24 2.29
N SER A 31 8.95 -11.56 2.17
CA SER A 31 8.78 -12.44 3.32
C SER A 31 9.95 -12.32 4.29
N ARG A 32 11.18 -12.39 3.79
CA ARG A 32 12.39 -12.26 4.60
C ARG A 32 12.51 -10.87 5.22
N LEU A 33 12.42 -9.80 4.39
CA LEU A 33 12.60 -8.43 4.83
C LEU A 33 11.59 -8.05 5.92
N PHE A 34 10.30 -8.29 5.69
CA PHE A 34 9.29 -7.89 6.67
C PHE A 34 9.30 -8.76 7.93
N THR A 35 9.64 -10.06 7.83
CA THR A 35 9.82 -10.90 9.01
C THR A 35 10.98 -10.41 9.88
N GLU A 36 12.08 -9.98 9.28
CA GLU A 36 13.26 -9.51 10.00
C GLU A 36 13.10 -8.10 10.55
N GLN A 37 12.43 -7.19 9.81
CA GLN A 37 12.40 -5.77 10.10
C GLN A 37 11.12 -5.25 10.74
N CYS A 38 9.99 -5.98 10.67
CA CYS A 38 8.71 -5.57 11.23
C CYS A 38 8.38 -6.32 12.53
N SER A 39 9.26 -6.21 13.53
CA SER A 39 8.95 -6.75 14.86
C SER A 39 7.83 -5.92 15.54
N PRO A 40 7.09 -6.49 16.51
CA PRO A 40 6.11 -5.71 17.29
C PRO A 40 6.70 -4.46 17.97
N ALA A 41 7.98 -4.49 18.32
CA ALA A 41 8.67 -3.33 18.89
C ALA A 41 8.79 -2.19 17.87
N VAL A 42 9.13 -2.49 16.62
CA VAL A 42 9.21 -1.50 15.53
C VAL A 42 7.86 -0.88 15.25
N VAL A 43 6.80 -1.69 15.22
CA VAL A 43 5.42 -1.19 15.01
C VAL A 43 5.01 -0.26 16.15
N ASN A 44 5.21 -0.68 17.41
CA ASN A 44 4.84 0.12 18.58
C ASN A 44 5.59 1.45 18.63
N THR A 45 6.91 1.47 18.39
CA THR A 45 7.67 2.74 18.38
C THR A 45 7.25 3.67 17.25
N ALA A 46 6.85 3.11 16.11
CA ALA A 46 6.32 3.90 14.99
C ALA A 46 4.93 4.52 15.30
N GLU A 47 4.08 3.83 16.07
CA GLU A 47 2.82 4.40 16.59
C GLU A 47 3.08 5.55 17.57
N ASP A 48 4.18 5.50 18.35
CA ASP A 48 4.64 6.60 19.21
C ASP A 48 5.26 7.77 18.43
N GLY A 49 5.40 7.64 17.10
CA GLY A 49 5.83 8.69 16.18
C GLY A 49 7.25 8.55 15.65
N ASP A 50 7.98 7.51 16.00
CA ASP A 50 9.33 7.25 15.48
C ASP A 50 9.27 6.84 13.99
N TRP A 51 10.36 7.17 13.27
CA TRP A 51 10.52 6.74 11.90
C TRP A 51 11.39 5.48 11.83
N PRO A 52 10.90 4.35 11.28
CA PRO A 52 11.67 3.11 11.20
C PRO A 52 12.69 3.16 10.05
N VAL A 53 13.79 3.87 10.27
CA VAL A 53 14.84 4.16 9.27
C VAL A 53 15.40 2.88 8.64
N GLU A 54 15.68 1.87 9.46
CA GLU A 54 16.29 0.61 8.99
C GLU A 54 15.34 -0.15 8.06
N LEU A 55 14.05 -0.22 8.42
CA LEU A 55 13.02 -0.83 7.58
C LEU A 55 12.90 -0.10 6.23
N TRP A 56 12.81 1.23 6.26
CA TRP A 56 12.69 2.00 5.01
C TRP A 56 13.93 1.84 4.13
N THR A 57 15.11 1.94 4.70
CA THR A 57 16.38 1.73 3.98
C THR A 57 16.47 0.35 3.33
N ALA A 58 16.03 -0.69 4.04
CA ALA A 58 15.99 -2.05 3.50
C ALA A 58 15.00 -2.19 2.33
N ILE A 59 13.81 -1.55 2.42
CA ILE A 59 12.81 -1.51 1.35
C ILE A 59 13.37 -0.84 0.09
N GLU A 60 14.03 0.30 0.22
CA GLU A 60 14.63 1.01 -0.91
C GLU A 60 15.80 0.22 -1.52
N ALA A 61 16.70 -0.31 -0.69
CA ALA A 61 17.81 -1.12 -1.15
C ALA A 61 17.38 -2.37 -1.92
N ALA A 62 16.20 -2.92 -1.60
CA ALA A 62 15.60 -4.03 -2.31
C ALA A 62 14.78 -3.61 -3.55
N GLY A 63 14.69 -2.31 -3.87
CA GLY A 63 13.92 -1.77 -4.99
C GLY A 63 12.40 -1.87 -4.84
N LEU A 64 11.89 -2.20 -3.64
CA LEU A 64 10.46 -2.45 -3.43
C LEU A 64 9.61 -1.19 -3.46
N SER A 65 10.16 -0.03 -3.11
CA SER A 65 9.43 1.25 -3.04
C SER A 65 8.96 1.75 -4.41
N LEU A 66 9.70 1.43 -5.48
CA LEU A 66 9.40 1.81 -6.86
C LEU A 66 9.30 0.59 -7.79
N ALA A 67 8.82 -0.54 -7.26
CA ALA A 67 8.86 -1.84 -7.92
C ALA A 67 8.21 -1.85 -9.31
N TRP A 68 7.06 -1.24 -9.48
CA TRP A 68 6.34 -1.19 -10.76
C TRP A 68 6.58 0.07 -11.60
N VAL A 69 7.50 0.93 -11.15
CA VAL A 69 7.90 2.11 -11.91
C VAL A 69 8.90 1.68 -12.99
N PRO A 70 8.74 2.09 -14.26
CA PRO A 70 9.71 1.80 -15.31
C PRO A 70 11.11 2.35 -15.00
N GLU A 71 12.17 1.63 -15.41
CA GLU A 71 13.56 2.03 -15.19
C GLU A 71 13.86 3.44 -15.69
N LYS A 72 13.31 3.82 -16.86
CA LYS A 72 13.47 5.18 -17.42
C LYS A 72 12.93 6.31 -16.53
N TYR A 73 12.12 5.98 -15.53
CA TYR A 73 11.57 6.92 -14.54
C TYR A 73 12.10 6.68 -13.12
N GLY A 74 13.13 5.86 -12.98
CA GLY A 74 13.84 5.63 -11.72
C GLY A 74 13.39 4.39 -10.93
N GLY A 75 12.56 3.51 -11.49
CA GLY A 75 12.12 2.27 -10.86
C GLY A 75 12.87 1.03 -11.33
N VAL A 76 12.26 -0.15 -11.14
CA VAL A 76 12.84 -1.46 -11.46
C VAL A 76 12.03 -2.26 -12.50
N ASP A 77 11.03 -1.64 -13.13
CA ASP A 77 10.25 -2.18 -14.25
C ASP A 77 9.47 -3.48 -13.93
N GLY A 78 9.11 -3.68 -12.66
CA GLY A 78 8.28 -4.79 -12.21
C GLY A 78 6.82 -4.66 -12.66
N SER A 79 6.07 -5.75 -12.60
CA SER A 79 4.65 -5.78 -12.96
C SER A 79 3.76 -5.08 -11.92
N LEU A 80 2.52 -4.74 -12.31
CA LEU A 80 1.53 -4.24 -11.35
C LEU A 80 1.20 -5.30 -10.27
N ALA A 81 1.19 -6.59 -10.65
CA ALA A 81 1.01 -7.68 -9.70
C ALA A 81 2.11 -7.72 -8.64
N ASP A 82 3.36 -7.46 -9.00
CA ASP A 82 4.49 -7.39 -8.07
C ASP A 82 4.28 -6.27 -7.05
N GLY A 83 3.93 -5.06 -7.48
CA GLY A 83 3.68 -3.93 -6.58
C GLY A 83 2.51 -4.18 -5.62
N PHE A 84 1.43 -4.79 -6.10
CA PHE A 84 0.31 -5.18 -5.23
C PHE A 84 0.68 -6.30 -4.25
N ALA A 85 1.49 -7.27 -4.67
CA ALA A 85 1.98 -8.32 -3.78
C ALA A 85 2.90 -7.79 -2.68
N ILE A 86 3.77 -6.81 -3.01
CA ILE A 86 4.61 -6.09 -2.04
C ILE A 86 3.74 -5.40 -0.98
N ALA A 87 2.70 -4.65 -1.41
CA ALA A 87 1.80 -3.96 -0.48
C ALA A 87 1.03 -4.94 0.42
N ARG A 88 0.59 -6.09 -0.13
CA ARG A 88 -0.05 -7.16 0.61
C ARG A 88 0.89 -7.75 1.67
N ALA A 89 2.14 -8.02 1.32
CA ALA A 89 3.14 -8.55 2.23
C ALA A 89 3.47 -7.54 3.35
N ALA A 90 3.64 -6.26 3.02
CA ALA A 90 3.85 -5.21 4.01
C ALA A 90 2.69 -5.11 5.02
N ALA A 91 1.45 -5.17 4.54
CA ALA A 91 0.26 -5.13 5.40
C ALA A 91 0.11 -6.38 6.28
N ALA A 92 0.52 -7.56 5.80
CA ALA A 92 0.56 -8.78 6.62
C ALA A 92 1.51 -8.65 7.82
N HIS A 93 2.48 -7.78 7.75
CA HIS A 93 3.45 -7.50 8.82
C HIS A 93 3.19 -6.15 9.53
N ALA A 94 2.08 -5.49 9.23
CA ALA A 94 1.74 -4.15 9.75
C ALA A 94 2.90 -3.14 9.58
N ALA A 95 3.62 -3.20 8.45
CA ALA A 95 4.80 -2.37 8.18
C ALA A 95 4.45 -0.87 8.29
N PRO A 96 5.02 -0.12 9.28
CA PRO A 96 4.57 1.23 9.62
C PRO A 96 5.27 2.30 8.76
N VAL A 97 5.20 2.13 7.44
CA VAL A 97 5.86 2.99 6.43
C VAL A 97 4.94 3.23 5.24
N PRO A 98 5.08 4.36 4.52
CA PRO A 98 4.24 4.73 3.37
C PRO A 98 4.54 3.93 2.11
N LEU A 99 4.74 2.62 2.19
CA LEU A 99 5.12 1.82 1.03
C LEU A 99 4.01 1.77 -0.03
N ALA A 100 2.77 1.57 0.38
CA ALA A 100 1.62 1.57 -0.52
C ALA A 100 1.40 2.95 -1.18
N GLU A 101 1.57 4.01 -0.40
CA GLU A 101 1.48 5.39 -0.86
C GLU A 101 2.61 5.72 -1.84
N THR A 102 3.83 5.30 -1.55
CA THR A 102 5.00 5.51 -2.42
C THR A 102 4.85 4.76 -3.74
N LEU A 103 4.37 3.52 -3.70
CA LEU A 103 4.03 2.77 -4.90
C LEU A 103 2.99 3.51 -5.76
N LEU A 104 1.87 3.95 -5.16
CA LEU A 104 0.82 4.70 -5.88
C LEU A 104 1.33 6.03 -6.43
N ALA A 105 2.15 6.76 -5.66
CA ALA A 105 2.78 8.00 -6.10
C ALA A 105 3.70 7.76 -7.29
N GLY A 106 4.56 6.76 -7.22
CA GLY A 106 5.45 6.36 -8.31
C GLY A 106 4.69 5.98 -9.57
N TRP A 107 3.59 5.20 -9.44
CA TRP A 107 2.73 4.88 -10.56
C TRP A 107 2.12 6.13 -11.19
N LEU A 108 1.56 7.05 -10.38
CA LEU A 108 0.96 8.29 -10.89
C LEU A 108 1.96 9.15 -11.67
N LEU A 109 3.17 9.30 -11.14
CA LEU A 109 4.24 10.10 -11.76
C LEU A 109 4.72 9.44 -13.06
N ALA A 110 4.97 8.14 -13.04
CA ALA A 110 5.43 7.40 -14.23
C ALA A 110 4.40 7.37 -15.36
N GLU A 111 3.10 7.18 -15.04
CA GLU A 111 1.99 7.27 -16.02
C GLU A 111 1.94 8.65 -16.69
N ALA A 112 2.27 9.71 -15.96
CA ALA A 112 2.36 11.05 -16.51
C ALA A 112 3.68 11.34 -17.24
N GLY A 113 4.69 10.48 -17.13
CA GLY A 113 6.00 10.65 -17.76
C GLY A 113 7.00 11.45 -16.90
N LEU A 114 6.81 11.50 -15.59
CA LEU A 114 7.72 12.14 -14.64
C LEU A 114 8.68 11.13 -14.01
N ASN A 115 9.91 11.55 -13.73
CA ASN A 115 10.83 10.79 -12.92
C ASN A 115 10.36 10.71 -11.47
N CYS A 116 10.52 9.55 -10.85
CA CYS A 116 10.20 9.33 -9.46
C CYS A 116 11.45 9.62 -8.61
N PRO A 117 11.36 10.49 -7.58
CA PRO A 117 12.45 10.65 -6.64
C PRO A 117 12.60 9.40 -5.76
N THR A 118 13.76 9.22 -5.17
CA THR A 118 13.97 8.31 -4.03
C THR A 118 13.33 8.89 -2.77
N GLY A 119 13.22 8.10 -1.72
CA GLY A 119 12.63 8.51 -0.45
C GLY A 119 11.12 8.24 -0.37
N PRO A 120 10.55 8.38 0.84
CA PRO A 120 9.14 8.11 1.07
C PRO A 120 8.27 9.16 0.40
N MET A 121 7.27 8.70 -0.35
CA MET A 121 6.27 9.53 -0.99
C MET A 121 4.88 9.22 -0.45
N SER A 122 3.99 10.20 -0.55
CA SER A 122 2.56 9.95 -0.39
C SER A 122 1.76 10.55 -1.55
N VAL A 123 0.49 10.19 -1.61
CA VAL A 123 -0.42 10.60 -2.66
C VAL A 123 -1.67 11.24 -2.05
N ALA A 124 -2.11 12.37 -2.61
CA ALA A 124 -3.39 12.96 -2.27
C ALA A 124 -4.39 12.73 -3.40
N THR A 125 -5.58 12.26 -3.05
CA THR A 125 -6.67 12.01 -4.01
C THR A 125 -7.49 13.25 -4.34
N THR A 126 -7.35 14.32 -3.57
CA THR A 126 -8.00 15.61 -3.83
C THR A 126 -7.34 16.29 -5.03
N VAL A 127 -8.16 16.72 -6.00
CA VAL A 127 -7.66 17.52 -7.11
C VAL A 127 -7.50 18.97 -6.65
N LEU A 128 -6.29 19.49 -6.79
CA LEU A 128 -5.92 20.86 -6.43
C LEU A 128 -6.01 21.80 -7.63
N THR A 129 -5.59 23.06 -7.49
CA THR A 129 -5.56 24.02 -8.58
C THR A 129 -4.13 24.52 -8.83
N LEU A 130 -3.79 24.71 -10.12
CA LEU A 130 -2.57 25.36 -10.56
C LEU A 130 -2.92 26.74 -11.14
N ASP A 131 -2.25 27.76 -10.67
CA ASP A 131 -2.37 29.10 -11.23
C ASP A 131 -1.53 29.28 -12.50
N SER A 132 -1.54 30.52 -13.07
CA SER A 132 -0.79 30.84 -14.29
C SER A 132 0.73 30.79 -14.12
N GLU A 133 1.23 30.86 -12.89
CA GLU A 133 2.64 30.73 -12.53
C GLU A 133 3.02 29.31 -12.14
N GLN A 134 2.13 28.33 -12.36
CA GLN A 134 2.26 26.94 -11.96
C GLN A 134 2.43 26.74 -10.44
N ARG A 135 1.84 27.62 -9.64
CA ARG A 135 1.81 27.47 -8.19
C ARG A 135 0.59 26.68 -7.77
N LEU A 136 0.80 25.76 -6.82
CA LEU A 136 -0.22 24.85 -6.34
C LEU A 136 -1.02 25.50 -5.22
N ASN A 137 -2.36 25.44 -5.34
CA ASN A 137 -3.30 26.02 -4.38
C ASN A 137 -4.44 25.05 -4.05
N GLY A 138 -4.95 25.11 -2.81
CA GLY A 138 -6.04 24.28 -2.33
C GLY A 138 -5.74 23.63 -1.00
N SER A 139 -6.49 22.60 -0.66
CA SER A 139 -6.24 21.80 0.57
C SER A 139 -6.52 20.33 0.34
N ALA A 140 -5.74 19.50 0.97
CA ALA A 140 -5.96 18.05 1.02
C ALA A 140 -5.93 17.57 2.47
N LYS A 141 -6.82 16.65 2.79
CA LYS A 141 -6.99 16.14 4.15
C LYS A 141 -6.72 14.65 4.21
N ARG A 142 -6.30 14.21 5.40
CA ARG A 142 -6.05 12.79 5.70
C ARG A 142 -5.10 12.13 4.73
N ILE A 143 -4.05 12.84 4.34
CA ILE A 143 -2.99 12.28 3.51
C ILE A 143 -2.18 11.33 4.39
N ALA A 144 -2.20 10.06 4.06
CA ALA A 144 -1.46 9.05 4.80
C ALA A 144 0.04 9.37 4.77
N PHE A 145 0.68 9.30 5.93
CA PHE A 145 2.11 9.57 6.12
C PHE A 145 2.63 10.92 5.57
N ALA A 146 1.77 11.94 5.40
CA ALA A 146 2.19 13.22 4.83
C ALA A 146 3.39 13.84 5.56
N ALA A 147 3.38 13.82 6.91
CA ALA A 147 4.44 14.39 7.74
C ALA A 147 5.73 13.54 7.76
N LYS A 148 5.69 12.30 7.25
CA LYS A 148 6.81 11.36 7.15
C LYS A 148 7.31 11.18 5.72
N SER A 149 6.63 11.79 4.75
CA SER A 149 7.00 11.75 3.33
C SER A 149 7.91 12.93 2.97
N GLU A 150 8.81 12.70 2.03
CA GLU A 150 9.65 13.76 1.45
C GLU A 150 8.93 14.50 0.33
N HIS A 151 8.07 13.80 -0.39
CA HIS A 151 7.31 14.36 -1.51
C HIS A 151 5.85 13.90 -1.49
N LEU A 152 4.98 14.74 -2.03
CA LEU A 152 3.60 14.38 -2.36
C LEU A 152 3.43 14.36 -3.88
N ALA A 153 2.82 13.28 -4.39
CA ALA A 153 2.30 13.24 -5.74
C ALA A 153 0.80 13.58 -5.70
N VAL A 154 0.41 14.62 -6.40
CA VAL A 154 -0.97 15.13 -6.40
C VAL A 154 -1.47 15.38 -7.81
N LEU A 155 -2.78 15.46 -7.97
CA LEU A 155 -3.42 15.94 -9.19
C LEU A 155 -3.87 17.40 -9.02
N ALA A 156 -3.72 18.20 -10.05
CA ALA A 156 -4.19 19.58 -10.05
C ALA A 156 -4.76 20.00 -11.42
N CYS A 157 -5.80 20.82 -11.41
CA CYS A 157 -6.35 21.43 -12.61
C CYS A 157 -5.71 22.80 -12.86
N THR A 158 -5.34 23.05 -14.10
CA THR A 158 -4.96 24.38 -14.56
C THR A 158 -6.20 25.27 -14.76
N GLN A 159 -6.01 26.57 -14.93
CA GLN A 159 -7.08 27.51 -15.28
C GLN A 159 -7.79 27.20 -16.62
N ARG A 160 -7.21 26.32 -17.46
CA ARG A 160 -7.78 25.86 -18.74
C ARG A 160 -8.40 24.47 -18.63
N ASP A 161 -8.74 24.02 -17.42
CA ASP A 161 -9.31 22.70 -17.11
C ASP A 161 -8.46 21.50 -17.58
N SER A 162 -7.16 21.70 -17.78
CA SER A 162 -6.23 20.59 -18.05
C SER A 162 -5.78 19.96 -16.74
N LEU A 163 -5.91 18.65 -16.64
CA LEU A 163 -5.44 17.88 -15.47
C LEU A 163 -3.94 17.65 -15.57
N CYS A 164 -3.23 17.89 -14.47
CA CYS A 164 -1.79 17.70 -14.34
C CYS A 164 -1.47 16.76 -13.18
N ALA A 165 -0.44 15.93 -13.36
CA ALA A 165 0.26 15.29 -12.27
C ALA A 165 1.36 16.25 -11.77
N VAL A 166 1.46 16.37 -10.46
CA VAL A 166 2.32 17.35 -9.79
C VAL A 166 3.12 16.65 -8.70
N LEU A 167 4.42 16.87 -8.71
CA LEU A 167 5.32 16.47 -7.63
C LEU A 167 5.67 17.69 -6.79
N VAL A 168 5.39 17.66 -5.49
CA VAL A 168 5.68 18.77 -4.58
C VAL A 168 6.48 18.29 -3.36
N PRO A 169 7.55 19.01 -2.95
CA PRO A 169 8.32 18.64 -1.76
C PRO A 169 7.53 18.96 -0.50
N CYS A 170 7.56 18.08 0.48
CA CYS A 170 6.90 18.28 1.78
C CYS A 170 7.56 19.37 2.63
N SER A 171 8.86 19.62 2.43
CA SER A 171 9.65 20.58 3.22
C SER A 171 9.14 22.03 3.17
N GLY A 172 8.34 22.38 2.16
CA GLY A 172 7.74 23.72 2.01
C GLY A 172 6.26 23.76 2.39
N LEU A 173 5.68 22.68 2.88
CA LEU A 173 4.26 22.56 3.19
C LEU A 173 3.99 22.70 4.69
N ASN A 174 2.90 23.38 5.03
CA ASN A 174 2.39 23.38 6.40
C ASN A 174 1.47 22.17 6.58
N ILE A 175 2.03 21.08 7.10
CA ILE A 175 1.33 19.83 7.35
C ILE A 175 0.90 19.78 8.80
N SER A 176 -0.40 19.68 9.05
CA SER A 176 -0.98 19.46 10.40
C SER A 176 -1.05 17.96 10.65
N PRO A 177 -0.14 17.38 11.47
CA PRO A 177 -0.08 15.95 11.67
C PRO A 177 -1.23 15.46 12.56
N HIS A 178 -1.72 14.26 12.29
CA HIS A 178 -2.62 13.48 13.14
C HIS A 178 -2.41 11.99 12.87
N GLN A 179 -3.15 11.14 13.59
CA GLN A 179 -3.17 9.70 13.36
C GLN A 179 -4.52 9.25 12.83
N ASN A 180 -4.52 8.19 12.04
CA ASN A 180 -5.75 7.49 11.65
C ASN A 180 -6.19 6.50 12.75
N LEU A 181 -7.30 5.77 12.51
CA LEU A 181 -7.82 4.79 13.48
C LEU A 181 -6.86 3.62 13.75
N ALA A 182 -5.93 3.35 12.85
CA ALA A 182 -4.91 2.30 13.01
C ALA A 182 -3.64 2.79 13.72
N GLY A 183 -3.59 4.04 14.19
CA GLY A 183 -2.38 4.62 14.77
C GLY A 183 -1.35 5.10 13.75
N GLU A 184 -1.61 4.95 12.45
CA GLU A 184 -0.68 5.39 11.42
C GLU A 184 -0.65 6.91 11.27
N SER A 185 0.53 7.44 10.95
CA SER A 185 0.72 8.87 10.67
C SER A 185 -0.13 9.32 9.49
N ALA A 186 -0.81 10.44 9.65
CA ALA A 186 -1.53 11.14 8.59
C ALA A 186 -1.37 12.65 8.75
N GLY A 187 -1.79 13.43 7.76
CA GLY A 187 -1.73 14.88 7.87
C GLY A 187 -2.70 15.58 6.93
N ASP A 188 -3.13 16.76 7.38
CA ASP A 188 -3.87 17.72 6.57
C ASP A 188 -2.90 18.80 6.10
N THR A 189 -3.01 19.24 4.85
CA THR A 189 -2.18 20.33 4.35
C THR A 189 -2.98 21.32 3.51
N ALA A 190 -2.65 22.60 3.66
CA ALA A 190 -3.07 23.67 2.79
C ALA A 190 -1.91 24.04 1.86
N PHE A 191 -2.20 24.06 0.56
CA PHE A 191 -1.28 24.51 -0.47
C PHE A 191 -1.60 25.99 -0.75
N THR A 192 -0.65 26.85 -0.44
CA THR A 192 -0.80 28.30 -0.66
C THR A 192 0.38 28.78 -1.48
N ASN A 193 0.17 28.96 -2.78
CA ASN A 193 1.23 29.30 -3.73
C ASN A 193 2.45 28.36 -3.62
N SER A 194 2.22 27.10 -3.31
CA SER A 194 3.28 26.11 -3.15
C SER A 194 3.96 25.84 -4.47
N ILE A 195 5.30 25.77 -4.46
CA ILE A 195 6.12 25.60 -5.66
C ILE A 195 6.35 24.12 -5.89
N PRO A 196 5.82 23.53 -6.98
CA PRO A 196 6.10 22.14 -7.33
C PRO A 196 7.54 21.95 -7.81
N THR A 197 8.07 20.73 -7.62
CA THR A 197 9.32 20.30 -8.27
C THR A 197 9.09 19.96 -9.74
N ALA A 198 7.92 19.40 -10.07
CA ALA A 198 7.56 19.03 -11.44
C ALA A 198 6.05 19.12 -11.66
N VAL A 199 5.66 19.50 -12.86
CA VAL A 199 4.27 19.56 -13.33
C VAL A 199 4.21 19.05 -14.76
N ILE A 200 3.30 18.14 -15.05
CA ILE A 200 3.08 17.63 -16.41
C ILE A 200 1.59 17.38 -16.66
N ASN A 201 1.12 17.66 -17.85
CA ASN A 201 -0.25 17.29 -18.24
C ASN A 201 -0.41 15.78 -18.23
N CYS A 202 -1.51 15.32 -17.68
CA CYS A 202 -1.87 13.92 -17.66
C CYS A 202 -3.24 13.69 -18.32
N ARG A 203 -3.69 12.46 -18.34
CA ARG A 203 -4.99 12.07 -18.90
C ARG A 203 -6.13 12.74 -18.12
N PRO A 204 -7.23 13.14 -18.78
CA PRO A 204 -8.39 13.74 -18.11
C PRO A 204 -9.04 12.81 -17.07
N ASP A 205 -8.94 11.49 -17.25
CA ASP A 205 -9.49 10.46 -16.38
C ASP A 205 -8.50 9.95 -15.29
N GLN A 206 -7.33 10.60 -15.16
CA GLN A 206 -6.27 10.15 -14.26
C GLN A 206 -6.71 10.10 -12.79
N SER A 207 -7.62 10.97 -12.35
CA SER A 207 -8.18 10.96 -11.00
C SER A 207 -9.01 9.68 -10.74
N ALA A 208 -9.83 9.27 -11.70
CA ALA A 208 -10.59 8.03 -11.60
C ALA A 208 -9.67 6.79 -11.60
N ARG A 209 -8.64 6.79 -12.43
CA ARG A 209 -7.63 5.73 -12.50
C ARG A 209 -6.86 5.62 -11.18
N LEU A 210 -6.43 6.75 -10.60
CA LEU A 210 -5.77 6.78 -9.30
C LEU A 210 -6.69 6.21 -8.20
N SER A 211 -7.97 6.56 -8.23
CA SER A 211 -8.96 6.02 -7.27
C SER A 211 -9.13 4.51 -7.40
N GLN A 212 -9.14 3.98 -8.62
CA GLN A 212 -9.18 2.53 -8.87
C GLN A 212 -7.93 1.82 -8.36
N MET A 213 -6.74 2.34 -8.69
CA MET A 213 -5.46 1.80 -8.18
C MET A 213 -5.43 1.82 -6.65
N GLY A 214 -5.88 2.91 -6.04
CA GLY A 214 -6.00 3.04 -4.60
C GLY A 214 -6.96 2.02 -3.98
N ALA A 215 -8.12 1.75 -4.61
CA ALA A 215 -9.08 0.75 -4.14
C ALA A 215 -8.47 -0.66 -4.15
N VAL A 216 -7.81 -1.06 -5.26
CA VAL A 216 -7.13 -2.35 -5.35
C VAL A 216 -5.97 -2.43 -4.35
N MET A 217 -5.21 -1.35 -4.17
CA MET A 217 -4.15 -1.28 -3.16
C MET A 217 -4.71 -1.58 -1.76
N ARG A 218 -5.80 -0.94 -1.36
CA ARG A 218 -6.44 -1.17 -0.05
C ARG A 218 -7.01 -2.59 0.07
N SER A 219 -7.60 -3.14 -0.97
CA SER A 219 -8.09 -4.53 -0.95
C SER A 219 -6.95 -5.53 -0.75
N GLN A 220 -5.78 -5.31 -1.36
CA GLN A 220 -4.61 -6.15 -1.15
C GLN A 220 -4.05 -6.02 0.27
N GLN A 221 -4.00 -4.82 0.83
CA GLN A 221 -3.60 -4.61 2.23
C GLN A 221 -4.56 -5.31 3.20
N ILE A 222 -5.87 -5.21 2.98
CA ILE A 222 -6.89 -5.91 3.79
C ILE A 222 -6.69 -7.42 3.71
N ALA A 223 -6.49 -7.96 2.51
CA ALA A 223 -6.26 -9.40 2.31
C ALA A 223 -4.99 -9.89 3.04
N GLY A 224 -3.90 -9.09 3.01
CA GLY A 224 -2.67 -9.39 3.73
C GLY A 224 -2.86 -9.39 5.25
N ALA A 225 -3.50 -8.36 5.79
CA ALA A 225 -3.80 -8.25 7.22
C ALA A 225 -4.70 -9.38 7.71
N LEU A 226 -5.77 -9.72 6.97
CA LEU A 226 -6.69 -10.82 7.32
C LEU A 226 -5.99 -12.19 7.33
N ALA A 227 -5.10 -12.44 6.37
CA ALA A 227 -4.32 -13.67 6.33
C ALA A 227 -3.41 -13.79 7.57
N HIS A 228 -2.77 -12.70 7.98
CA HIS A 228 -1.94 -12.65 9.18
C HIS A 228 -2.77 -12.87 10.45
N VAL A 229 -3.87 -12.15 10.62
CA VAL A 229 -4.78 -12.29 11.77
C VAL A 229 -5.30 -13.72 11.90
N LEU A 230 -5.71 -14.34 10.78
CA LEU A 230 -6.14 -15.74 10.79
C LEU A 230 -5.03 -16.67 11.28
N GLY A 231 -3.79 -16.49 10.78
CA GLY A 231 -2.63 -17.26 11.22
C GLY A 231 -2.39 -17.13 12.72
N GLN A 232 -2.37 -15.92 13.25
CA GLN A 232 -2.22 -15.66 14.68
C GLN A 232 -3.34 -16.27 15.52
N CYS A 233 -4.60 -16.18 15.06
CA CYS A 233 -5.73 -16.78 15.76
C CYS A 233 -5.63 -18.31 15.83
N ILE A 234 -5.17 -18.95 14.76
CA ILE A 234 -4.96 -20.40 14.71
C ILE A 234 -3.85 -20.82 15.68
N GLU A 235 -2.70 -20.12 15.64
CA GLU A 235 -1.57 -20.37 16.52
C GLU A 235 -1.98 -20.18 17.99
N TYR A 236 -2.57 -19.05 18.34
CA TYR A 236 -3.05 -18.78 19.69
C TYR A 236 -4.05 -19.82 20.18
N ALA A 237 -5.00 -20.25 19.34
CA ALA A 237 -5.97 -21.27 19.69
C ALA A 237 -5.34 -22.66 19.89
N GLY A 238 -4.21 -22.91 19.22
CA GLY A 238 -3.41 -24.13 19.38
C GLY A 238 -2.62 -24.14 20.69
N ASP A 239 -2.10 -23.00 21.11
CA ASP A 239 -1.19 -22.87 22.26
C ASP A 239 -1.95 -22.61 23.56
N ARG A 240 -3.01 -21.82 23.54
CA ARG A 240 -3.79 -21.44 24.72
C ARG A 240 -4.55 -22.63 25.28
N GLN A 241 -4.21 -23.03 26.50
CA GLN A 241 -4.87 -24.14 27.19
C GLN A 241 -5.92 -23.63 28.18
N GLN A 242 -7.11 -24.25 28.15
CA GLN A 242 -8.18 -24.07 29.11
C GLN A 242 -8.94 -25.43 29.28
N PHE A 243 -9.42 -25.70 30.48
CA PHE A 243 -10.14 -26.95 30.77
C PHE A 243 -9.37 -28.22 30.35
N GLY A 244 -8.05 -28.18 30.52
CA GLY A 244 -7.17 -29.35 30.27
C GLY A 244 -6.81 -29.61 28.80
N ARG A 245 -7.12 -28.72 27.87
CA ARG A 245 -6.79 -28.84 26.44
C ARG A 245 -6.68 -27.51 25.72
N PRO A 246 -6.01 -27.45 24.53
CA PRO A 246 -5.99 -26.27 23.69
C PRO A 246 -7.41 -25.76 23.35
N ILE A 247 -7.60 -24.43 23.36
CA ILE A 247 -8.93 -23.86 23.10
C ILE A 247 -9.40 -24.12 21.66
N GLY A 248 -8.50 -24.32 20.71
CA GLY A 248 -8.80 -24.72 19.34
C GLY A 248 -9.46 -26.11 19.21
N ARG A 249 -9.54 -26.89 20.30
CA ARG A 249 -10.29 -28.16 20.35
C ARG A 249 -11.76 -28.01 20.77
N PHE A 250 -12.20 -26.78 21.08
CA PHE A 250 -13.62 -26.53 21.38
C PHE A 250 -14.36 -26.16 20.09
N GLN A 251 -15.53 -26.79 19.90
CA GLN A 251 -16.32 -26.63 18.68
C GLN A 251 -16.68 -25.15 18.38
N ALA A 252 -16.99 -24.35 19.42
CA ALA A 252 -17.30 -22.94 19.25
C ALA A 252 -16.11 -22.14 18.70
N VAL A 253 -14.88 -22.44 19.17
CA VAL A 253 -13.64 -21.79 18.66
C VAL A 253 -13.38 -22.23 17.22
N GLN A 254 -13.52 -23.53 16.93
CA GLN A 254 -13.36 -24.05 15.56
C GLN A 254 -14.35 -23.41 14.59
N HIS A 255 -15.60 -23.21 15.00
CA HIS A 255 -16.60 -22.53 14.18
C HIS A 255 -16.20 -21.08 13.86
N ASN A 256 -15.75 -20.32 14.86
CA ASN A 256 -15.29 -18.95 14.66
C ASN A 256 -14.06 -18.88 13.75
N LEU A 257 -13.08 -19.79 13.92
CA LEU A 257 -11.92 -19.87 13.05
C LEU A 257 -12.30 -20.22 11.60
N ALA A 258 -13.27 -21.13 11.42
CA ALA A 258 -13.76 -21.48 10.09
C ALA A 258 -14.48 -20.30 9.39
N MET A 259 -15.27 -19.51 10.14
CA MET A 259 -15.88 -18.29 9.63
C MET A 259 -14.81 -17.28 9.22
N LEU A 260 -13.83 -17.00 10.09
CA LEU A 260 -12.73 -16.08 9.77
C LEU A 260 -11.93 -16.56 8.54
N ALA A 261 -11.68 -17.86 8.41
CA ALA A 261 -11.02 -18.41 7.24
C ALA A 261 -11.82 -18.21 5.95
N GLY A 262 -13.15 -18.37 6.01
CA GLY A 262 -14.04 -18.12 4.90
C GLY A 262 -14.00 -16.66 4.44
N GLU A 263 -14.08 -15.71 5.36
CA GLU A 263 -14.02 -14.26 5.08
C GLU A 263 -12.64 -13.85 4.53
N ALA A 264 -11.56 -14.35 5.12
CA ALA A 264 -10.21 -14.08 4.63
C ALA A 264 -9.99 -14.63 3.21
N ALA A 265 -10.51 -15.82 2.91
CA ALA A 265 -10.43 -16.42 1.58
C ALA A 265 -11.26 -15.63 0.55
N ALA A 266 -12.46 -15.18 0.92
CA ALA A 266 -13.31 -14.36 0.06
C ALA A 266 -12.65 -13.01 -0.27
N ALA A 267 -12.16 -12.30 0.77
CA ALA A 267 -11.45 -11.03 0.60
C ALA A 267 -10.20 -11.19 -0.29
N SER A 268 -9.40 -12.23 -0.06
CA SER A 268 -8.23 -12.55 -0.88
C SER A 268 -8.61 -12.79 -2.34
N SER A 269 -9.65 -13.61 -2.59
CA SER A 269 -10.08 -13.96 -3.94
C SER A 269 -10.60 -12.74 -4.72
N ALA A 270 -11.34 -11.84 -4.05
CA ALA A 270 -11.84 -10.60 -4.65
C ALA A 270 -10.68 -9.64 -4.99
N ALA A 271 -9.74 -9.42 -4.04
CA ALA A 271 -8.57 -8.60 -4.27
C ALA A 271 -7.72 -9.12 -5.44
N ASP A 272 -7.51 -10.43 -5.50
CA ASP A 272 -6.78 -11.09 -6.59
C ASP A 272 -7.48 -10.98 -7.94
N ALA A 273 -8.81 -11.04 -7.94
CA ALA A 273 -9.60 -10.87 -9.17
C ALA A 273 -9.45 -9.45 -9.73
N ALA A 274 -9.41 -8.42 -8.87
CA ALA A 274 -9.20 -7.04 -9.27
C ALA A 274 -7.81 -6.84 -9.92
N VAL A 275 -6.74 -7.38 -9.34
CA VAL A 275 -5.39 -7.32 -9.94
C VAL A 275 -5.37 -8.00 -11.30
N ARG A 276 -5.90 -9.23 -11.40
CA ARG A 276 -5.96 -9.96 -12.69
C ARG A 276 -6.76 -9.22 -13.76
N ALA A 277 -7.83 -8.51 -13.35
CA ALA A 277 -8.61 -7.71 -14.28
C ALA A 277 -7.81 -6.53 -14.83
N ILE A 278 -7.05 -5.83 -13.97
CA ILE A 278 -6.16 -4.74 -14.39
C ILE A 278 -5.09 -5.27 -15.37
N GLU A 279 -4.43 -6.37 -15.05
CA GLU A 279 -3.38 -6.92 -15.90
C GLU A 279 -3.89 -7.39 -17.27
N ARG A 280 -5.06 -8.03 -17.30
CA ARG A 280 -5.60 -8.60 -18.54
C ARG A 280 -6.28 -7.56 -19.43
N HIS A 281 -6.88 -6.56 -18.85
CA HIS A 281 -7.80 -5.66 -19.57
C HIS A 281 -7.41 -4.18 -19.48
N GLY A 282 -6.48 -3.82 -18.59
CA GLY A 282 -6.14 -2.43 -18.27
C GLY A 282 -7.20 -1.74 -17.39
N LEU A 283 -6.86 -0.57 -16.86
CA LEU A 283 -7.73 0.19 -15.95
C LEU A 283 -8.99 0.77 -16.64
N ASP A 284 -8.95 0.97 -17.95
CA ASP A 284 -10.03 1.64 -18.68
C ASP A 284 -11.17 0.69 -19.06
N ASP A 285 -10.97 -0.63 -18.96
CA ASP A 285 -11.97 -1.63 -19.33
C ASP A 285 -13.11 -1.71 -18.32
N PRO A 286 -14.38 -1.77 -18.77
CA PRO A 286 -15.53 -1.95 -17.88
C PRO A 286 -15.46 -3.17 -16.95
N ARG A 287 -14.85 -4.27 -17.42
CA ARG A 287 -14.65 -5.49 -16.61
C ARG A 287 -13.74 -5.24 -15.41
N THR A 288 -12.71 -4.42 -15.58
CA THR A 288 -11.82 -3.99 -14.50
C THR A 288 -12.59 -3.15 -13.48
N ARG A 289 -13.41 -2.20 -13.95
CA ARG A 289 -14.23 -1.37 -13.04
C ARG A 289 -15.20 -2.20 -12.21
N ILE A 290 -15.81 -3.23 -12.80
CA ILE A 290 -16.67 -4.16 -12.08
C ILE A 290 -15.86 -4.93 -11.03
N ALA A 291 -14.71 -5.52 -11.42
CA ALA A 291 -13.88 -6.30 -10.51
C ALA A 291 -13.29 -5.48 -9.35
N VAL A 292 -13.08 -4.17 -9.53
CA VAL A 292 -12.60 -3.26 -8.47
C VAL A 292 -13.75 -2.84 -7.54
N ALA A 293 -14.99 -2.82 -8.02
CA ALA A 293 -16.17 -2.42 -7.25
C ALA A 293 -16.82 -3.57 -6.47
N SER A 294 -16.45 -4.83 -6.78
CA SER A 294 -16.95 -6.04 -6.12
C SER A 294 -16.19 -6.36 -4.85
#